data_bc8c36f03fd3087fcf03296c1fa2e6f2
#
_entry.id   bc8c36f03fd3087fcf03296c1fa2e6f2
#
_cell.length_a   1.000
_cell.length_b   1.000
_cell.length_c   1.000
_cell.angle_alpha   90.00
_cell.angle_beta   90.00
_cell.angle_gamma   90.00
#
_symmetry.space_group_name_H-M   'P 1'
#
loop_
_entity.id
_entity.type
_entity.pdbx_description
1 polymer ?
#
loop_
_entity_poly.entity_id
_entity_poly.type
_entity_poly.pdbx_seq_one_letter_code
_entity_poly.pdbx_strand_id
1 'polypeptide(L)'
;VAGLSMGGFQAQAAALHFPELFASAGLFSCYFIIKDHYDDYTELFSDARTFNGLFDLFFFSTGTEESNFYEQNLRTVQHLKELGIDITYFETSGYHDWQVWRHSFRAFVTKLFRPFSSCNSFE
;
A
#
# COMPACT_ATOMS: atom_id res chain seq x y z
N VAL A 1 -6.56 2.66 -8.20
CA VAL A 1 -6.27 4.04 -7.77
C VAL A 1 -4.83 4.15 -7.28
N ALA A 2 -4.17 5.26 -7.53
CA ALA A 2 -2.84 5.52 -6.99
C ALA A 2 -2.63 7.02 -6.77
N GLY A 3 -1.72 7.36 -5.85
CA GLY A 3 -1.36 8.73 -5.58
C GLY A 3 -0.05 8.86 -4.82
N LEU A 4 0.56 10.04 -4.94
CA LEU A 4 1.79 10.39 -4.24
C LEU A 4 1.55 11.49 -3.21
N SER A 5 2.31 11.48 -2.12
CA SER A 5 2.24 12.49 -1.06
C SER A 5 0.79 12.64 -0.53
N MET A 6 0.21 13.82 -0.58
CA MET A 6 -1.21 14.02 -0.23
C MET A 6 -2.15 13.15 -1.09
N GLY A 7 -1.83 12.95 -2.36
CA GLY A 7 -2.55 12.03 -3.24
C GLY A 7 -2.51 10.57 -2.76
N GLY A 8 -1.47 10.17 -2.02
CA GLY A 8 -1.39 8.86 -1.37
C GLY A 8 -2.44 8.71 -0.27
N PHE A 9 -2.68 9.72 0.54
CA PHE A 9 -3.77 9.72 1.53
C PHE A 9 -5.14 9.61 0.86
N GLN A 10 -5.34 10.37 -0.21
CA GLN A 10 -6.59 10.35 -0.97
C GLN A 10 -6.82 8.99 -1.63
N ALA A 11 -5.77 8.37 -2.18
CA ALA A 11 -5.82 7.04 -2.75
C ALA A 11 -6.13 5.97 -1.68
N GLN A 12 -5.54 6.09 -0.50
CA GLN A 12 -5.84 5.21 0.63
C GLN A 12 -7.31 5.32 1.04
N ALA A 13 -7.79 6.55 1.25
CA ALA A 13 -9.17 6.78 1.63
C ALA A 13 -10.15 6.25 0.56
N ALA A 14 -9.90 6.53 -0.72
CA ALA A 14 -10.73 6.03 -1.81
C ALA A 14 -10.77 4.49 -1.84
N ALA A 15 -9.60 3.84 -1.74
CA ALA A 15 -9.52 2.39 -1.78
C ALA A 15 -10.18 1.72 -0.56
N LEU A 16 -9.97 2.25 0.64
CA LEU A 16 -10.46 1.62 1.86
C LEU A 16 -11.94 1.90 2.15
N HIS A 17 -12.48 3.03 1.69
CA HIS A 17 -13.91 3.32 1.81
C HIS A 17 -14.74 2.68 0.69
N PHE A 18 -14.15 2.48 -0.49
CA PHE A 18 -14.85 1.95 -1.67
C PHE A 18 -14.06 0.81 -2.33
N PRO A 19 -13.74 -0.26 -1.58
CA PRO A 19 -12.90 -1.34 -2.11
C PRO A 19 -13.51 -2.05 -3.33
N GLU A 20 -14.83 -2.03 -3.46
CA GLU A 20 -15.54 -2.60 -4.61
C GLU A 20 -15.27 -1.86 -5.93
N LEU A 21 -14.74 -0.64 -5.88
CA LEU A 21 -14.44 0.15 -7.07
C LEU A 21 -12.99 0.01 -7.54
N PHE A 22 -12.09 -0.51 -6.71
CA PHE A 22 -10.66 -0.50 -6.98
C PHE A 22 -10.03 -1.88 -6.74
N ALA A 23 -9.63 -2.56 -7.82
CA ALA A 23 -8.91 -3.83 -7.71
C ALA A 23 -7.48 -3.66 -7.20
N SER A 24 -6.88 -2.47 -7.38
CA SER A 24 -5.51 -2.18 -6.96
C SER A 24 -5.39 -0.78 -6.38
N ALA A 25 -4.56 -0.65 -5.35
CA ALA A 25 -4.21 0.63 -4.73
C ALA A 25 -2.71 0.81 -4.64
N GLY A 26 -2.22 1.99 -5.05
CA GLY A 26 -0.81 2.38 -4.95
C GLY A 26 -0.66 3.66 -4.15
N LEU A 27 0.05 3.59 -3.03
CA LEU A 27 0.27 4.68 -2.09
C LEU A 27 1.75 5.01 -2.08
N PHE A 28 2.13 6.21 -2.52
CA PHE A 28 3.53 6.60 -2.66
C PHE A 28 3.89 7.77 -1.75
N SER A 29 4.93 7.62 -0.93
CA SER A 29 5.52 8.71 -0.14
C SER A 29 4.48 9.48 0.69
N CYS A 30 3.66 8.77 1.43
CA CYS A 30 2.71 9.32 2.40
C CYS A 30 2.79 8.54 3.71
N TYR A 31 2.17 9.03 4.77
CA TYR A 31 1.92 8.22 5.94
C TYR A 31 0.88 7.15 5.62
N PHE A 32 1.14 5.93 6.07
CA PHE A 32 0.12 4.90 6.04
C PHE A 32 -0.77 5.07 7.29
N ILE A 33 -2.06 5.32 7.07
CA ILE A 33 -3.00 5.58 8.16
C ILE A 33 -3.74 4.28 8.51
N ILE A 34 -3.58 3.82 9.75
CA ILE A 34 -4.47 2.81 10.34
C ILE A 34 -5.60 3.51 11.08
N LYS A 35 -5.25 4.56 11.84
CA LYS A 35 -6.19 5.38 12.58
C LYS A 35 -5.66 6.79 12.74
N ASP A 36 -6.53 7.77 12.52
CA ASP A 36 -6.25 9.16 12.81
C ASP A 36 -7.50 9.87 13.37
N HIS A 37 -7.54 11.19 13.26
CA HIS A 37 -8.68 11.99 13.74
C HIS A 37 -9.93 11.84 12.86
N TYR A 38 -9.76 11.50 11.60
CA TYR A 38 -10.84 11.44 10.60
C TYR A 38 -11.25 10.01 10.27
N ASP A 39 -10.28 9.08 10.26
CA ASP A 39 -10.46 7.72 9.80
C ASP A 39 -9.96 6.68 10.82
N ASP A 40 -10.67 5.58 10.93
CA ASP A 40 -10.28 4.42 11.74
C ASP A 40 -10.48 3.14 10.95
N TYR A 41 -9.39 2.57 10.46
CA TYR A 41 -9.37 1.31 9.70
C TYR A 41 -8.94 0.11 10.55
N THR A 42 -8.90 0.25 11.88
CA THR A 42 -8.43 -0.79 12.79
C THR A 42 -9.20 -2.09 12.61
N GLU A 43 -10.53 -2.00 12.49
CA GLU A 43 -11.39 -3.18 12.30
C GLU A 43 -11.11 -3.86 10.95
N LEU A 44 -10.95 -3.08 9.89
CA LEU A 44 -10.67 -3.60 8.56
C LEU A 44 -9.35 -4.37 8.52
N PHE A 45 -8.31 -3.86 9.16
CA PHE A 45 -6.99 -4.52 9.23
C PHE A 45 -6.92 -5.65 10.27
N SER A 46 -7.91 -5.79 11.12
CA SER A 46 -7.97 -6.91 12.08
C SER A 46 -8.41 -8.23 11.46
N ASP A 47 -9.04 -8.19 10.30
CA ASP A 47 -9.48 -9.37 9.54
C ASP A 47 -8.67 -9.51 8.23
N ALA A 48 -7.48 -10.10 8.36
CA ALA A 48 -6.56 -10.26 7.23
C ALA A 48 -7.17 -11.07 6.07
N ARG A 49 -7.96 -12.09 6.37
CA ARG A 49 -8.58 -12.92 5.34
C ARG A 49 -9.55 -12.10 4.47
N THR A 50 -10.39 -11.31 5.10
CA THR A 50 -11.31 -10.41 4.39
C THR A 50 -10.54 -9.34 3.63
N PHE A 51 -9.58 -8.66 4.29
CA PHE A 51 -8.80 -7.61 3.65
C PHE A 51 -8.05 -8.12 2.40
N ASN A 52 -7.37 -9.25 2.51
CA ASN A 52 -6.59 -9.82 1.40
C ASN A 52 -7.44 -10.24 0.21
N GLY A 53 -8.74 -10.41 0.41
CA GLY A 53 -9.70 -10.66 -0.67
C GLY A 53 -10.21 -9.40 -1.38
N LEU A 54 -9.95 -8.19 -0.84
CA LEU A 54 -10.48 -6.94 -1.41
C LEU A 54 -9.66 -6.43 -2.59
N PHE A 55 -8.34 -6.66 -2.60
CA PHE A 55 -7.44 -6.10 -3.59
C PHE A 55 -6.58 -7.16 -4.27
N ASP A 56 -6.38 -7.01 -5.56
CA ASP A 56 -5.38 -7.79 -6.31
C ASP A 56 -3.97 -7.31 -5.99
N LEU A 57 -3.83 -6.02 -5.71
CA LEU A 57 -2.56 -5.40 -5.31
C LEU A 57 -2.83 -4.23 -4.35
N PHE A 58 -2.33 -4.34 -3.14
CA PHE A 58 -2.24 -3.22 -2.21
C PHE A 58 -0.77 -2.85 -2.02
N PHE A 59 -0.37 -1.75 -2.67
CA PHE A 59 1.03 -1.36 -2.81
C PHE A 59 1.31 -0.08 -2.04
N PHE A 60 2.44 -0.08 -1.32
CA PHE A 60 2.90 1.06 -0.55
C PHE A 60 4.39 1.28 -0.76
N SER A 61 4.82 2.54 -0.91
CA SER A 61 6.22 2.84 -1.12
C SER A 61 6.69 4.09 -0.39
N THR A 62 7.98 4.13 -0.07
CA THR A 62 8.64 5.25 0.61
C THR A 62 10.06 5.39 0.10
N GLY A 63 10.56 6.62 0.02
CA GLY A 63 11.99 6.92 -0.16
C GLY A 63 12.74 6.77 1.16
N THR A 64 13.93 6.21 1.14
CA THR A 64 14.70 5.90 2.36
C THR A 64 15.20 7.14 3.10
N GLU A 65 15.31 8.29 2.42
CA GLU A 65 15.70 9.58 3.00
C GLU A 65 14.49 10.49 3.31
N GLU A 66 13.28 9.97 3.23
CA GLU A 66 12.06 10.68 3.65
C GLU A 66 11.92 10.64 5.18
N SER A 67 12.79 11.35 5.88
CA SER A 67 12.99 11.27 7.33
C SER A 67 11.75 11.55 8.18
N ASN A 68 10.78 12.29 7.63
CA ASN A 68 9.56 12.64 8.37
C ASN A 68 8.66 11.45 8.65
N PHE A 69 8.70 10.42 7.83
CA PHE A 69 7.77 9.28 7.94
C PHE A 69 8.36 7.91 7.56
N TYR A 70 9.59 7.83 7.11
CA TYR A 70 10.20 6.56 6.69
C TYR A 70 10.15 5.50 7.79
N GLU A 71 10.67 5.80 8.98
CA GLU A 71 10.70 4.85 10.09
C GLU A 71 9.30 4.47 10.59
N GLN A 72 8.39 5.43 10.63
CA GLN A 72 7.01 5.16 11.03
C GLN A 72 6.32 4.24 10.04
N ASN A 73 6.53 4.46 8.74
CA ASN A 73 5.97 3.63 7.69
C ASN A 73 6.53 2.20 7.75
N LEU A 74 7.83 2.03 8.00
CA LEU A 74 8.41 0.69 8.20
C LEU A 74 7.75 -0.04 9.36
N ARG A 75 7.58 0.61 10.49
CA ARG A 75 6.89 0.00 11.65
C ARG A 75 5.46 -0.38 11.33
N THR A 76 4.75 0.49 10.62
CA THR A 76 3.37 0.22 10.20
C THR A 76 3.29 -0.97 9.25
N VAL A 77 4.15 -1.03 8.24
CA VAL A 77 4.20 -2.16 7.29
C VAL A 77 4.53 -3.46 8.01
N GLN A 78 5.49 -3.44 8.92
CA GLN A 78 5.84 -4.62 9.71
C GLN A 78 4.65 -5.09 10.54
N HIS A 79 3.97 -4.18 11.23
CA HIS A 79 2.78 -4.49 12.01
C HIS A 79 1.67 -5.11 11.16
N LEU A 80 1.39 -4.54 9.98
CA LEU A 80 0.39 -5.08 9.07
C LEU A 80 0.76 -6.49 8.57
N LYS A 81 2.03 -6.72 8.27
CA LYS A 81 2.51 -8.06 7.89
C LYS A 81 2.38 -9.07 9.03
N GLU A 82 2.64 -8.67 10.27
CA GLU A 82 2.43 -9.51 11.46
C GLU A 82 0.95 -9.87 11.66
N LEU A 83 0.03 -8.98 11.28
CA LEU A 83 -1.41 -9.25 11.24
C LEU A 83 -1.83 -10.16 10.08
N GLY A 84 -0.95 -10.47 9.16
CA GLY A 84 -1.24 -11.29 7.99
C GLY A 84 -1.78 -10.52 6.80
N ILE A 85 -1.72 -9.18 6.81
CA ILE A 85 -2.15 -8.33 5.70
C ILE A 85 -1.20 -8.48 4.52
N ASP A 86 -1.75 -8.75 3.34
CA ASP A 86 -1.01 -8.85 2.09
C ASP A 86 -0.76 -7.44 1.52
N ILE A 87 0.33 -6.83 1.97
CA ILE A 87 0.80 -5.53 1.51
C ILE A 87 2.13 -5.69 0.78
N THR A 88 2.21 -5.18 -0.45
CA THR A 88 3.45 -5.08 -1.21
C THR A 88 4.15 -3.79 -0.87
N TYR A 89 5.27 -3.88 -0.16
CA TYR A 89 6.06 -2.72 0.21
C TYR A 89 7.30 -2.59 -0.68
N PHE A 90 7.54 -1.37 -1.15
CA PHE A 90 8.71 -1.01 -1.95
C PHE A 90 9.40 0.21 -1.36
N GLU A 91 10.71 0.17 -1.27
CA GLU A 91 11.51 1.35 -0.93
C GLU A 91 12.59 1.60 -1.96
N THR A 92 12.94 2.84 -2.13
CA THR A 92 14.01 3.29 -3.02
C THR A 92 14.78 4.42 -2.37
N SER A 93 16.07 4.51 -2.67
CA SER A 93 16.93 5.61 -2.21
C SER A 93 16.40 6.95 -2.72
N GLY A 94 16.35 7.94 -1.84
CA GLY A 94 15.97 9.31 -2.19
C GLY A 94 15.00 9.96 -1.23
N TYR A 95 14.74 11.23 -1.51
CA TYR A 95 13.91 12.13 -0.72
C TYR A 95 12.49 12.20 -1.25
N HIS A 96 11.71 13.15 -0.73
CA HIS A 96 10.33 13.41 -1.16
C HIS A 96 10.30 14.17 -2.49
N ASP A 97 10.64 13.49 -3.58
CA ASP A 97 10.82 14.08 -4.91
C ASP A 97 10.41 13.16 -6.07
N TRP A 98 10.42 13.72 -7.26
CA TRP A 98 10.03 13.03 -8.50
C TRP A 98 10.86 11.79 -8.81
N GLN A 99 12.10 11.71 -8.39
CA GLN A 99 12.92 10.54 -8.65
C GLN A 99 12.40 9.34 -7.88
N VAL A 100 12.08 9.51 -6.59
CA VAL A 100 11.47 8.49 -5.75
C VAL A 100 10.11 8.10 -6.31
N TRP A 101 9.28 9.05 -6.68
CA TRP A 101 7.92 8.78 -7.17
C TRP A 101 7.91 8.05 -8.51
N ARG A 102 8.83 8.35 -9.41
CA ARG A 102 8.97 7.61 -10.68
C ARG A 102 9.38 6.15 -10.46
N HIS A 103 10.32 5.91 -9.53
CA HIS A 103 10.70 4.55 -9.17
C HIS A 103 9.54 3.78 -8.54
N SER A 104 8.82 4.41 -7.62
CA SER A 104 7.64 3.85 -6.97
C SER A 104 6.53 3.53 -7.98
N PHE A 105 6.24 4.45 -8.88
CA PHE A 105 5.25 4.26 -9.92
C PHE A 105 5.63 3.11 -10.86
N ARG A 106 6.88 3.05 -11.30
CA ARG A 106 7.37 1.94 -12.12
C ARG A 106 7.22 0.59 -11.42
N ALA A 107 7.62 0.51 -10.14
CA ALA A 107 7.48 -0.70 -9.35
C ALA A 107 6.01 -1.12 -9.21
N PHE A 108 5.11 -0.17 -9.05
CA PHE A 108 3.67 -0.39 -8.96
C PHE A 108 3.09 -0.90 -10.27
N VAL A 109 3.29 -0.17 -11.38
CA VAL A 109 2.64 -0.51 -12.67
C VAL A 109 3.11 -1.84 -13.24
N THR A 110 4.34 -2.25 -12.96
CA THR A 110 4.84 -3.57 -13.39
C THR A 110 4.18 -4.74 -12.68
N LYS A 111 3.45 -4.48 -11.60
CA LYS A 111 2.70 -5.49 -10.83
C LYS A 111 1.20 -5.50 -11.14
N LEU A 112 0.70 -4.48 -11.87
CA LEU A 112 -0.69 -4.39 -12.26
C LEU A 112 -1.04 -5.45 -13.31
N PHE A 113 -2.30 -5.89 -13.28
CA PHE A 113 -2.89 -6.79 -14.29
C PHE A 113 -2.10 -8.10 -14.52
N ARG A 114 -1.32 -8.53 -13.54
CA ARG A 114 -0.70 -9.84 -13.63
C ARG A 114 -1.79 -10.90 -13.52
N PRO A 115 -1.80 -11.90 -14.42
CA PRO A 115 -2.71 -13.02 -14.25
C PRO A 115 -2.43 -13.65 -12.89
N PHE A 116 -3.49 -14.01 -12.17
CA PHE A 116 -3.39 -14.86 -11.00
C PHE A 116 -2.50 -16.04 -11.36
N SER A 117 -1.38 -16.18 -10.68
CA SER A 117 -0.68 -17.45 -10.67
C SER A 117 -1.60 -18.39 -9.91
N SER A 118 -2.48 -19.08 -10.64
CA SER A 118 -3.14 -20.24 -10.07
C SER A 118 -2.02 -21.18 -9.66
N CYS A 119 -1.70 -21.26 -8.39
CA CYS A 119 -1.01 -22.38 -7.83
C CYS A 119 -1.90 -23.62 -7.99
N ASN A 120 -1.96 -24.12 -9.20
CA ASN A 120 -2.32 -25.49 -9.46
C ASN A 120 -1.05 -26.32 -9.43
N SER A 121 -0.68 -26.71 -8.26
CA SER A 121 0.18 -27.86 -8.05
C SER A 121 -0.55 -28.77 -7.09
N PHE A 122 -1.58 -29.40 -7.63
CA PHE A 122 -2.01 -30.69 -7.13
C PHE A 122 -1.46 -31.73 -8.08
N GLU A 123 -0.32 -32.27 -7.77
CA GLU A 123 0.08 -33.64 -8.09
C GLU A 123 0.75 -34.23 -6.87
#